data_7a638d6167bc5b031d5b8a30ae6c4247
#
_entry.id   7a638d6167bc5b031d5b8a30ae6c4247
#
_cell.length_a   1.000
_cell.length_b   1.000
_cell.length_c   1.000
_cell.angle_alpha   90.00
_cell.angle_beta   90.00
_cell.angle_gamma   90.00
#
_symmetry.space_group_name_H-M   'P 1'
#
loop_
_entity.id
_entity.type
_entity.pdbx_description
1 polymer ?
#
loop_
_entity_poly.entity_id
_entity_poly.type
_entity_poly.pdbx_seq_one_letter_code
_entity_poly.pdbx_strand_id
1 'polypeptide(L)'
;MKKLPWSELHQGFSAVLSSVNNIETVISYGNVLAEHESITGRAALIDLSHRTRIRVTGHAAAYDFLQRIFTNDIPRPGSFKCCYTFMLNPQGNIITDAFVFNWGDSYIIDAEAGMVDKLLDKLKSQASNDINVSDASGSVGILTIQGPIAQDILEAWLLGEELPADVFSAVKIILPDGKDVLIINNPRTGTGGFDIIADVESGPLIVRRLFKILGALDCRLAGWQAFDIARFEAGIPRFGSDIDPSVIATETGLAEKAISSTKTDFVGFDVISRHSNPNSMNSYLRGLRLFNDIQVLPQKGDLLEYDDQVVGYITSSLASPKFHANLAFGYISKDFNKIGNILTLRSMNFESPAQIVELPFSKNFV
;
A
#
# COMPACT_ATOMS: atom_id res chain seq x y z
N MET A 1 5.10 -10.24 19.75
CA MET A 1 4.72 -10.37 18.31
C MET A 1 3.28 -10.86 18.24
N LYS A 2 2.41 -10.10 17.57
CA LYS A 2 1.01 -10.49 17.33
C LYS A 2 0.99 -11.52 16.19
N LYS A 3 0.27 -12.63 16.38
CA LYS A 3 0.19 -13.72 15.38
C LYS A 3 -0.69 -13.32 14.19
N LEU A 4 -0.32 -13.82 13.01
CA LEU A 4 -1.14 -13.74 11.79
C LEU A 4 -2.36 -14.66 11.95
N PRO A 5 -3.58 -14.24 11.57
CA PRO A 5 -4.78 -15.07 11.73
C PRO A 5 -4.67 -16.46 11.10
N TRP A 6 -3.99 -16.59 9.96
CA TRP A 6 -3.88 -17.84 9.20
C TRP A 6 -2.47 -18.47 9.23
N SER A 7 -1.69 -18.18 10.28
CA SER A 7 -0.31 -18.66 10.45
C SER A 7 -0.15 -20.16 10.21
N GLU A 8 -0.99 -20.99 10.86
CA GLU A 8 -0.93 -22.46 10.71
C GLU A 8 -1.27 -22.94 9.29
N LEU A 9 -2.21 -22.26 8.62
CA LEU A 9 -2.54 -22.56 7.24
C LEU A 9 -1.32 -22.34 6.32
N HIS A 10 -0.65 -21.21 6.47
CA HIS A 10 0.53 -20.87 5.66
C HIS A 10 1.71 -21.78 5.95
N GLN A 11 1.92 -22.19 7.21
CA GLN A 11 2.90 -23.21 7.55
C GLN A 11 2.64 -24.54 6.82
N GLY A 12 1.38 -24.93 6.64
CA GLY A 12 0.98 -26.07 5.84
C GLY A 12 1.35 -25.98 4.35
N PHE A 13 1.64 -24.78 3.85
CA PHE A 13 2.19 -24.50 2.51
C PHE A 13 3.69 -24.21 2.52
N SER A 14 4.40 -24.54 3.58
CA SER A 14 5.85 -24.33 3.76
C SER A 14 6.24 -22.84 3.75
N ALA A 15 5.38 -21.95 4.26
CA ALA A 15 5.68 -20.55 4.38
C ALA A 15 6.82 -20.27 5.37
N VAL A 16 7.69 -19.37 5.01
CA VAL A 16 8.68 -18.75 5.91
C VAL A 16 8.01 -17.57 6.60
N LEU A 17 7.89 -17.65 7.93
CA LEU A 17 7.28 -16.62 8.75
C LEU A 17 8.36 -15.76 9.41
N SER A 18 8.13 -14.44 9.48
CA SER A 18 8.93 -13.49 10.25
C SER A 18 8.03 -12.35 10.72
N SER A 19 8.56 -11.18 11.00
CA SER A 19 7.74 -10.04 11.42
C SER A 19 7.95 -8.81 10.56
N VAL A 20 6.84 -8.10 10.32
CA VAL A 20 6.82 -6.74 9.78
C VAL A 20 6.16 -5.84 10.84
N ASN A 21 6.86 -4.82 11.29
CA ASN A 21 6.39 -3.91 12.36
C ASN A 21 5.86 -4.67 13.59
N ASN A 22 6.57 -5.71 14.04
CA ASN A 22 6.25 -6.56 15.18
C ASN A 22 4.96 -7.41 15.02
N ILE A 23 4.44 -7.58 13.81
CA ILE A 23 3.33 -8.45 13.47
C ILE A 23 3.85 -9.63 12.64
N GLU A 24 3.49 -10.86 13.00
CA GLU A 24 3.84 -12.06 12.23
C GLU A 24 3.32 -11.94 10.80
N THR A 25 4.15 -12.30 9.83
CA THR A 25 3.89 -12.09 8.39
C THR A 25 4.50 -13.23 7.59
N VAL A 26 3.84 -13.67 6.54
CA VAL A 26 4.43 -14.57 5.54
C VAL A 26 5.47 -13.78 4.74
N ILE A 27 6.74 -14.11 4.90
CA ILE A 27 7.83 -13.43 4.21
C ILE A 27 8.05 -14.00 2.81
N SER A 28 7.99 -15.33 2.68
CA SER A 28 8.08 -16.04 1.39
C SER A 28 7.54 -17.45 1.49
N TYR A 29 7.41 -18.11 0.35
CA TYR A 29 7.20 -19.57 0.23
C TYR A 29 8.45 -20.25 -0.33
N GLY A 30 9.64 -19.71 -0.01
CA GLY A 30 10.94 -20.31 -0.26
C GLY A 30 11.70 -19.78 -1.47
N ASN A 31 11.03 -19.17 -2.47
CA ASN A 31 11.73 -18.58 -3.63
C ASN A 31 11.13 -17.21 -3.99
N VAL A 32 11.68 -16.17 -3.38
CA VAL A 32 11.23 -14.78 -3.55
C VAL A 32 11.26 -14.32 -5.00
N LEU A 33 12.27 -14.73 -5.80
CA LEU A 33 12.37 -14.35 -7.21
C LEU A 33 11.25 -14.98 -8.05
N ALA A 34 10.98 -16.28 -7.86
CA ALA A 34 9.88 -16.94 -8.56
C ALA A 34 8.49 -16.44 -8.13
N GLU A 35 8.35 -16.04 -6.86
CA GLU A 35 7.14 -15.39 -6.35
C GLU A 35 6.96 -14.00 -6.98
N HIS A 36 8.03 -13.21 -7.08
CA HIS A 36 8.04 -11.91 -7.75
C HIS A 36 7.74 -12.04 -9.26
N GLU A 37 8.35 -13.00 -9.95
CA GLU A 37 8.06 -13.30 -11.35
C GLU A 37 6.58 -13.66 -11.57
N SER A 38 5.98 -14.41 -10.61
CA SER A 38 4.55 -14.72 -10.66
C SER A 38 3.70 -13.45 -10.53
N ILE A 39 4.00 -12.54 -9.58
CA ILE A 39 3.30 -11.26 -9.42
C ILE A 39 3.41 -10.40 -10.69
N THR A 40 4.59 -10.30 -11.28
CA THR A 40 4.85 -9.36 -12.37
C THR A 40 4.49 -9.88 -13.75
N GLY A 41 4.53 -11.19 -13.97
CA GLY A 41 4.31 -11.83 -15.28
C GLY A 41 3.02 -12.63 -15.38
N ARG A 42 2.43 -13.05 -14.29
CA ARG A 42 1.19 -13.85 -14.23
C ARG A 42 0.26 -13.34 -13.13
N ALA A 43 0.19 -14.01 -12.01
CA ALA A 43 -0.42 -13.52 -10.78
C ALA A 43 0.04 -14.33 -9.56
N ALA A 44 -0.09 -13.74 -8.39
CA ALA A 44 0.12 -14.43 -7.12
C ALA A 44 -0.94 -14.07 -6.09
N LEU A 45 -1.23 -15.00 -5.17
CA LEU A 45 -2.04 -14.77 -3.99
C LEU A 45 -1.13 -14.44 -2.79
N ILE A 46 -1.40 -13.32 -2.15
CA ILE A 46 -0.64 -12.80 -1.01
C ILE A 46 -1.58 -12.59 0.19
N ASP A 47 -1.14 -12.94 1.39
CA ASP A 47 -1.84 -12.62 2.62
C ASP A 47 -1.34 -11.27 3.18
N LEU A 48 -2.23 -10.29 3.23
CA LEU A 48 -2.00 -8.97 3.81
C LEU A 48 -2.65 -8.83 5.20
N SER A 49 -3.04 -9.92 5.86
CA SER A 49 -3.71 -9.87 7.17
C SER A 49 -2.79 -9.48 8.34
N HIS A 50 -1.51 -9.21 8.08
CA HIS A 50 -0.61 -8.56 9.02
C HIS A 50 -0.86 -7.04 9.14
N ARG A 51 -1.53 -6.41 8.15
CA ARG A 51 -1.84 -4.98 8.17
C ARG A 51 -2.84 -4.65 9.28
N THR A 52 -2.95 -3.38 9.63
CA THR A 52 -3.90 -2.87 10.64
C THR A 52 -5.29 -2.74 10.03
N ARG A 53 -6.32 -3.27 10.70
CA ARG A 53 -7.72 -3.08 10.31
C ARG A 53 -8.50 -2.51 11.47
N ILE A 54 -9.11 -1.34 11.25
CA ILE A 54 -10.00 -0.67 12.20
C ILE A 54 -11.41 -0.69 11.63
N ARG A 55 -12.38 -1.14 12.41
CA ARG A 55 -13.80 -1.08 12.08
C ARG A 55 -14.43 0.17 12.71
N VAL A 56 -15.19 0.90 11.90
CA VAL A 56 -15.97 2.06 12.34
C VAL A 56 -17.43 1.81 11.99
N THR A 57 -18.30 1.87 13.01
CA THR A 57 -19.76 1.73 12.86
C THR A 57 -20.45 2.96 13.43
N GLY A 58 -21.70 3.24 12.98
CA GLY A 58 -22.47 4.41 13.39
C GLY A 58 -23.30 5.00 12.25
N HIS A 59 -23.62 4.18 11.22
CA HIS A 59 -24.44 4.59 10.06
C HIS A 59 -23.97 5.93 9.44
N ALA A 60 -24.86 6.89 9.25
CA ALA A 60 -24.56 8.20 8.67
C ALA A 60 -23.49 8.97 9.48
N ALA A 61 -23.51 8.88 10.81
CA ALA A 61 -22.54 9.56 11.67
C ALA A 61 -21.10 9.06 11.44
N ALA A 62 -20.92 7.75 11.16
CA ALA A 62 -19.62 7.19 10.82
C ALA A 62 -19.10 7.73 9.48
N TYR A 63 -19.96 7.88 8.48
CA TYR A 63 -19.61 8.49 7.19
C TYR A 63 -19.12 9.93 7.36
N ASP A 64 -19.94 10.78 8.01
CA ASP A 64 -19.62 12.20 8.22
C ASP A 64 -18.34 12.38 9.07
N PHE A 65 -18.14 11.49 10.05
CA PHE A 65 -16.93 11.47 10.86
C PHE A 65 -15.70 11.18 10.01
N LEU A 66 -15.72 10.09 9.22
CA LEU A 66 -14.59 9.70 8.39
C LEU A 66 -14.31 10.72 7.28
N GLN A 67 -15.34 11.41 6.78
CA GLN A 67 -15.17 12.53 5.86
C GLN A 67 -14.32 13.66 6.47
N ARG A 68 -14.47 13.98 7.73
CA ARG A 68 -13.65 15.02 8.40
C ARG A 68 -12.24 14.55 8.77
N ILE A 69 -12.05 13.24 8.96
CA ILE A 69 -10.76 12.67 9.38
C ILE A 69 -9.80 12.49 8.22
N PHE A 70 -10.29 12.01 7.09
CA PHE A 70 -9.48 11.61 5.95
C PHE A 70 -9.54 12.65 4.82
N THR A 71 -8.49 12.69 4.02
CA THR A 71 -8.30 13.70 2.97
C THR A 71 -9.11 13.42 1.70
N ASN A 72 -9.42 12.15 1.40
CA ASN A 72 -10.17 11.78 0.20
C ASN A 72 -11.67 11.64 0.47
N ASP A 73 -12.46 11.55 -0.59
CA ASP A 73 -13.90 11.27 -0.49
C ASP A 73 -14.11 9.83 -0.03
N ILE A 74 -14.68 9.70 1.18
CA ILE A 74 -15.02 8.39 1.73
C ILE A 74 -16.21 7.80 0.96
N PRO A 75 -16.17 6.49 0.62
CA PRO A 75 -17.31 5.85 -0.04
C PRO A 75 -18.61 6.03 0.74
N ARG A 76 -19.69 6.41 0.04
CA ARG A 76 -21.00 6.55 0.67
C ARG A 76 -21.51 5.21 1.21
N PRO A 77 -22.31 5.20 2.29
CA PRO A 77 -22.94 3.97 2.79
C PRO A 77 -23.66 3.23 1.67
N GLY A 78 -23.47 1.90 1.59
CA GLY A 78 -24.07 1.04 0.58
C GLY A 78 -23.44 1.08 -0.82
N SER A 79 -22.38 1.86 -1.03
CA SER A 79 -21.77 2.02 -2.37
C SER A 79 -20.72 0.99 -2.73
N PHE A 80 -20.43 -0.01 -1.92
CA PHE A 80 -19.35 -0.98 -2.18
C PHE A 80 -18.19 -0.40 -3.01
N LYS A 81 -17.45 0.53 -2.39
CA LYS A 81 -16.28 1.18 -2.98
C LYS A 81 -15.17 1.27 -1.94
N CYS A 82 -13.98 1.51 -2.43
CA CYS A 82 -12.78 1.80 -1.65
C CYS A 82 -12.24 3.18 -2.03
N CYS A 83 -11.46 3.80 -1.17
CA CYS A 83 -10.59 4.92 -1.54
C CYS A 83 -9.24 4.77 -0.84
N TYR A 84 -8.19 5.23 -1.49
CA TYR A 84 -6.89 5.47 -0.85
C TYR A 84 -6.86 6.89 -0.33
N THR A 85 -6.37 7.10 0.89
CA THR A 85 -6.47 8.39 1.58
C THR A 85 -5.38 8.58 2.62
N PHE A 86 -5.19 9.82 3.06
CA PHE A 86 -4.33 10.16 4.20
C PHE A 86 -5.16 10.58 5.41
N MET A 87 -4.65 10.25 6.61
CA MET A 87 -4.99 10.94 7.84
C MET A 87 -3.87 11.94 8.15
N LEU A 88 -4.22 13.21 8.34
CA LEU A 88 -3.26 14.28 8.58
C LEU A 88 -3.35 14.84 10.00
N ASN A 89 -2.27 15.51 10.42
CA ASN A 89 -2.31 16.43 11.53
C ASN A 89 -2.70 17.86 11.05
N PRO A 90 -2.97 18.81 11.94
CA PRO A 90 -3.30 20.18 11.56
C PRO A 90 -2.20 20.91 10.76
N GLN A 91 -0.96 20.45 10.82
CA GLN A 91 0.18 20.97 10.08
C GLN A 91 0.32 20.37 8.66
N GLY A 92 -0.63 19.51 8.23
CA GLY A 92 -0.62 18.87 6.92
C GLY A 92 0.32 17.66 6.79
N ASN A 93 0.99 17.25 7.89
CA ASN A 93 1.83 16.08 7.89
C ASN A 93 1.02 14.78 7.98
N ILE A 94 1.53 13.72 7.40
CA ILE A 94 0.85 12.43 7.31
C ILE A 94 0.98 11.67 8.63
N ILE A 95 -0.14 11.37 9.28
CA ILE A 95 -0.21 10.47 10.44
C ILE A 95 -0.13 9.01 9.98
N THR A 96 -0.85 8.69 8.91
CA THR A 96 -0.85 7.41 8.20
C THR A 96 -1.51 7.57 6.83
N ASP A 97 -1.19 6.66 5.91
CA ASP A 97 -2.03 6.36 4.75
C ASP A 97 -2.99 5.21 5.09
N ALA A 98 -4.06 5.10 4.33
CA ALA A 98 -5.01 4.01 4.49
C ALA A 98 -5.85 3.78 3.23
N PHE A 99 -6.34 2.54 3.08
CA PHE A 99 -7.50 2.24 2.27
C PHE A 99 -8.74 2.25 3.17
N VAL A 100 -9.77 2.96 2.78
CA VAL A 100 -11.06 2.97 3.49
C VAL A 100 -12.12 2.40 2.58
N PHE A 101 -12.81 1.36 3.02
CA PHE A 101 -13.88 0.74 2.25
C PHE A 101 -15.14 0.54 3.08
N ASN A 102 -16.27 0.66 2.40
CA ASN A 102 -17.57 0.41 3.00
C ASN A 102 -17.88 -1.09 2.96
N TRP A 103 -18.22 -1.67 4.10
CA TRP A 103 -18.69 -3.05 4.22
C TRP A 103 -20.10 -3.05 4.85
N GLY A 104 -21.08 -2.75 4.00
CA GLY A 104 -22.47 -2.69 4.42
C GLY A 104 -22.77 -1.56 5.40
N ASP A 105 -22.95 -1.88 6.65
CA ASP A 105 -23.26 -0.95 7.74
C ASP A 105 -22.03 -0.41 8.49
N SER A 106 -20.83 -0.82 8.06
CA SER A 106 -19.58 -0.45 8.68
C SER A 106 -18.53 0.01 7.65
N TYR A 107 -17.50 0.69 8.14
CA TYR A 107 -16.29 1.01 7.40
C TYR A 107 -15.12 0.22 7.97
N ILE A 108 -14.25 -0.26 7.09
CA ILE A 108 -12.96 -0.82 7.46
C ILE A 108 -11.86 0.10 6.95
N ILE A 109 -10.94 0.44 7.83
CA ILE A 109 -9.73 1.20 7.54
C ILE A 109 -8.58 0.20 7.51
N ASP A 110 -7.96 0.00 6.36
CA ASP A 110 -6.77 -0.83 6.15
C ASP A 110 -5.54 0.06 6.09
N ALA A 111 -4.72 0.05 7.13
CA ALA A 111 -3.50 0.84 7.25
C ALA A 111 -2.26 -0.06 7.40
N GLU A 112 -1.08 0.55 7.43
CA GLU A 112 0.19 -0.18 7.61
C GLU A 112 0.21 -0.99 8.92
N ALA A 113 0.97 -2.08 8.94
CA ALA A 113 1.12 -2.95 10.11
C ALA A 113 1.62 -2.17 11.34
N GLY A 114 1.10 -2.50 12.53
CA GLY A 114 1.52 -1.88 13.78
C GLY A 114 0.84 -0.55 14.13
N MET A 115 -0.16 -0.11 13.34
CA MET A 115 -0.84 1.18 13.55
C MET A 115 -2.10 1.08 14.43
N VAL A 116 -2.44 -0.10 14.97
CA VAL A 116 -3.72 -0.34 15.70
C VAL A 116 -3.91 0.66 16.83
N ASP A 117 -3.00 0.72 17.79
CA ASP A 117 -3.17 1.55 19.00
C ASP A 117 -3.23 3.03 18.62
N LYS A 118 -2.30 3.49 17.78
CA LYS A 118 -2.26 4.89 17.32
C LYS A 118 -3.54 5.32 16.62
N LEU A 119 -4.11 4.46 15.76
CA LEU A 119 -5.37 4.75 15.06
C LEU A 119 -6.57 4.68 15.98
N LEU A 120 -6.65 3.69 16.89
CA LEU A 120 -7.72 3.58 17.85
C LEU A 120 -7.77 4.83 18.75
N ASP A 121 -6.63 5.24 19.33
CA ASP A 121 -6.55 6.41 20.19
C ASP A 121 -6.96 7.68 19.44
N LYS A 122 -6.43 7.86 18.23
CA LYS A 122 -6.73 9.04 17.42
C LYS A 122 -8.20 9.11 17.01
N LEU A 123 -8.77 8.01 16.54
CA LEU A 123 -10.16 7.97 16.09
C LEU A 123 -11.14 8.08 17.27
N LYS A 124 -10.91 7.34 18.37
CA LYS A 124 -11.76 7.39 19.57
C LYS A 124 -11.77 8.77 20.22
N SER A 125 -10.63 9.48 20.21
CA SER A 125 -10.56 10.84 20.81
C SER A 125 -11.41 11.88 20.08
N GLN A 126 -11.88 11.58 18.86
CA GLN A 126 -12.65 12.49 18.01
C GLN A 126 -14.06 11.95 17.66
N ALA A 127 -14.33 10.70 17.99
CA ALA A 127 -15.62 10.07 17.72
C ALA A 127 -16.69 10.56 18.72
N SER A 128 -17.91 10.80 18.22
CA SER A 128 -19.09 11.01 19.08
C SER A 128 -19.57 9.68 19.67
N ASN A 129 -20.49 9.76 20.65
CA ASN A 129 -21.05 8.58 21.30
C ASN A 129 -21.79 7.61 20.36
N ASP A 130 -22.25 8.10 19.22
CA ASP A 130 -22.97 7.31 18.21
C ASP A 130 -22.03 6.52 17.29
N ILE A 131 -20.71 6.71 17.42
CA ILE A 131 -19.69 6.09 16.60
C ILE A 131 -18.88 5.10 17.44
N ASN A 132 -18.87 3.83 17.02
CA ASN A 132 -18.02 2.83 17.64
C ASN A 132 -16.79 2.56 16.77
N VAL A 133 -15.60 2.60 17.38
CA VAL A 133 -14.29 2.33 16.75
C VAL A 133 -13.62 1.15 17.46
N SER A 134 -13.29 0.12 16.70
CA SER A 134 -12.72 -1.13 17.25
C SER A 134 -11.62 -1.73 16.38
N ASP A 135 -10.69 -2.49 16.98
CA ASP A 135 -9.71 -3.29 16.25
C ASP A 135 -10.42 -4.49 15.59
N ALA A 136 -10.35 -4.55 14.27
CA ALA A 136 -10.86 -5.64 13.46
C ALA A 136 -9.76 -6.58 12.93
N SER A 137 -8.49 -6.37 13.31
CA SER A 137 -7.36 -7.13 12.76
C SER A 137 -7.41 -8.63 13.07
N GLY A 138 -8.14 -9.03 14.12
CA GLY A 138 -8.35 -10.43 14.48
C GLY A 138 -9.61 -11.06 13.89
N SER A 139 -10.52 -10.29 13.30
CA SER A 139 -11.81 -10.78 12.78
C SER A 139 -11.97 -10.61 11.26
N VAL A 140 -11.28 -9.65 10.65
CA VAL A 140 -11.29 -9.41 9.21
C VAL A 140 -9.92 -9.72 8.62
N GLY A 141 -9.87 -10.55 7.60
CA GLY A 141 -8.67 -10.89 6.84
C GLY A 141 -8.65 -10.19 5.49
N ILE A 142 -7.45 -9.96 4.96
CA ILE A 142 -7.22 -9.41 3.63
C ILE A 142 -6.28 -10.34 2.88
N LEU A 143 -6.80 -10.98 1.83
CA LEU A 143 -6.01 -11.61 0.80
C LEU A 143 -5.95 -10.67 -0.41
N THR A 144 -4.88 -10.76 -1.18
CA THR A 144 -4.81 -10.01 -2.44
C THR A 144 -4.26 -10.91 -3.55
N ILE A 145 -4.86 -10.83 -4.73
CA ILE A 145 -4.35 -11.45 -5.95
C ILE A 145 -3.80 -10.33 -6.81
N GLN A 146 -2.50 -10.39 -7.12
CA GLN A 146 -1.83 -9.34 -7.87
C GLN A 146 -1.13 -9.92 -9.08
N GLY A 147 -1.27 -9.25 -10.22
CA GLY A 147 -0.61 -9.60 -11.48
C GLY A 147 -1.53 -9.51 -12.70
N PRO A 148 -0.97 -9.60 -13.93
CA PRO A 148 -1.71 -9.40 -15.18
C PRO A 148 -2.95 -10.28 -15.37
N ILE A 149 -2.93 -11.53 -14.85
CA ILE A 149 -4.07 -12.47 -14.97
C ILE A 149 -4.85 -12.64 -13.65
N ALA A 150 -4.77 -11.66 -12.75
CA ALA A 150 -5.50 -11.71 -11.47
C ALA A 150 -7.02 -11.82 -11.67
N GLN A 151 -7.56 -11.20 -12.72
CA GLN A 151 -8.97 -11.30 -13.08
C GLN A 151 -9.36 -12.73 -13.48
N ASP A 152 -8.57 -13.39 -14.32
CA ASP A 152 -8.84 -14.76 -14.78
C ASP A 152 -8.94 -15.75 -13.60
N ILE A 153 -8.11 -15.54 -12.56
CA ILE A 153 -8.14 -16.35 -11.34
C ILE A 153 -9.45 -16.16 -10.59
N LEU A 154 -9.92 -14.91 -10.45
CA LEU A 154 -11.19 -14.62 -9.78
C LEU A 154 -12.39 -15.12 -10.57
N GLU A 155 -12.40 -14.96 -11.90
CA GLU A 155 -13.44 -15.50 -12.77
C GLU A 155 -13.52 -17.04 -12.67
N ALA A 156 -12.38 -17.72 -12.62
CA ALA A 156 -12.33 -19.17 -12.41
C ALA A 156 -12.81 -19.58 -11.00
N TRP A 157 -12.64 -18.73 -9.98
CA TRP A 157 -13.11 -18.99 -8.63
C TRP A 157 -14.61 -18.73 -8.47
N LEU A 158 -15.09 -17.61 -9.01
CA LEU A 158 -16.41 -17.07 -8.69
C LEU A 158 -17.49 -17.41 -9.73
N LEU A 159 -17.14 -18.10 -10.82
CA LEU A 159 -18.02 -18.77 -11.79
C LEU A 159 -19.30 -17.97 -12.17
N GLY A 160 -19.11 -16.83 -12.85
CA GLY A 160 -20.23 -16.06 -13.41
C GLY A 160 -20.64 -14.84 -12.58
N GLU A 161 -19.96 -14.57 -11.45
CA GLU A 161 -20.12 -13.31 -10.74
C GLU A 161 -19.43 -12.19 -11.51
N GLU A 162 -20.06 -11.01 -11.55
CA GLU A 162 -19.49 -9.83 -12.17
C GLU A 162 -18.42 -9.19 -11.27
N LEU A 163 -17.21 -9.06 -11.79
CA LEU A 163 -16.09 -8.45 -11.05
C LEU A 163 -16.09 -6.91 -11.19
N PRO A 164 -15.56 -6.19 -10.17
CA PRO A 164 -15.48 -4.74 -10.21
C PRO A 164 -14.50 -4.28 -11.31
N ALA A 165 -14.97 -3.52 -12.30
CA ALA A 165 -14.18 -3.09 -13.45
C ALA A 165 -13.26 -1.91 -13.14
N ASP A 166 -13.79 -0.90 -12.45
CA ASP A 166 -13.04 0.33 -12.13
C ASP A 166 -12.13 0.13 -10.91
N VAL A 167 -10.96 0.76 -10.94
CA VAL A 167 -10.07 0.80 -9.76
C VAL A 167 -10.82 1.40 -8.57
N PHE A 168 -10.70 0.75 -7.42
CA PHE A 168 -11.40 1.04 -6.17
C PHE A 168 -12.93 0.83 -6.19
N SER A 169 -13.52 0.31 -7.27
CA SER A 169 -14.84 -0.27 -7.19
C SER A 169 -14.80 -1.65 -6.50
N ALA A 170 -15.93 -2.05 -5.93
CA ALA A 170 -16.02 -3.30 -5.20
C ALA A 170 -17.36 -3.99 -5.46
N VAL A 171 -17.39 -5.30 -5.30
CA VAL A 171 -18.60 -6.13 -5.31
C VAL A 171 -18.64 -7.01 -4.07
N LYS A 172 -19.82 -7.12 -3.48
CA LYS A 172 -20.08 -8.05 -2.39
C LYS A 172 -20.60 -9.37 -2.97
N ILE A 173 -19.96 -10.47 -2.64
CA ILE A 173 -20.32 -11.82 -3.11
C ILE A 173 -20.65 -12.68 -1.92
N ILE A 174 -21.70 -13.49 -2.04
CA ILE A 174 -22.09 -14.48 -1.03
C ILE A 174 -21.51 -15.82 -1.44
N LEU A 175 -20.61 -16.36 -0.62
CA LEU A 175 -20.03 -17.69 -0.84
C LEU A 175 -21.08 -18.80 -0.62
N PRO A 176 -20.86 -20.01 -1.15
CA PRO A 176 -21.79 -21.13 -0.99
C PRO A 176 -22.08 -21.55 0.46
N ASP A 177 -21.23 -21.18 1.41
CA ASP A 177 -21.43 -21.38 2.85
C ASP A 177 -22.22 -20.25 3.52
N GLY A 178 -22.74 -19.29 2.74
CA GLY A 178 -23.54 -18.16 3.20
C GLY A 178 -22.73 -17.00 3.76
N LYS A 179 -21.40 -17.06 3.72
CA LYS A 179 -20.53 -15.97 4.19
C LYS A 179 -20.26 -14.97 3.08
N ASP A 180 -20.16 -13.71 3.48
CA ASP A 180 -19.87 -12.60 2.58
C ASP A 180 -18.37 -12.43 2.34
N VAL A 181 -18.00 -12.09 1.10
CA VAL A 181 -16.68 -11.56 0.73
C VAL A 181 -16.85 -10.27 -0.04
N LEU A 182 -15.96 -9.32 0.17
CA LEU A 182 -15.88 -8.11 -0.63
C LEU A 182 -14.67 -8.22 -1.56
N ILE A 183 -14.91 -8.16 -2.86
CA ILE A 183 -13.86 -8.12 -3.88
C ILE A 183 -13.68 -6.68 -4.31
N ILE A 184 -12.45 -6.16 -4.19
CA ILE A 184 -12.11 -4.77 -4.53
C ILE A 184 -11.08 -4.79 -5.65
N ASN A 185 -11.32 -4.09 -6.75
CA ASN A 185 -10.29 -3.86 -7.76
C ASN A 185 -9.23 -2.90 -7.20
N ASN A 186 -8.10 -3.45 -6.77
CA ASN A 186 -7.02 -2.70 -6.14
C ASN A 186 -5.64 -3.20 -6.62
N PRO A 187 -5.09 -2.59 -7.68
CA PRO A 187 -3.79 -2.98 -8.25
C PRO A 187 -2.62 -2.46 -7.38
N ARG A 188 -2.35 -3.14 -6.26
CA ARG A 188 -1.33 -2.75 -5.26
C ARG A 188 0.11 -2.86 -5.77
N THR A 189 0.32 -3.51 -6.91
CA THR A 189 1.65 -3.71 -7.53
C THR A 189 1.76 -3.08 -8.93
N GLY A 190 0.83 -2.18 -9.27
CA GLY A 190 0.85 -1.42 -10.53
C GLY A 190 0.44 -2.21 -11.78
N THR A 191 0.11 -3.49 -11.65
CA THR A 191 -0.51 -4.34 -12.67
C THR A 191 -1.97 -4.62 -12.29
N GLY A 192 -2.65 -5.58 -12.91
CA GLY A 192 -3.98 -5.99 -12.45
C GLY A 192 -3.93 -6.50 -11.00
N GLY A 193 -5.01 -6.33 -10.24
CA GLY A 193 -5.05 -6.84 -8.88
C GLY A 193 -6.35 -6.60 -8.15
N PHE A 194 -6.68 -7.54 -7.26
CA PHE A 194 -7.91 -7.51 -6.47
C PHE A 194 -7.64 -7.87 -5.03
N ASP A 195 -8.24 -7.11 -4.12
CA ASP A 195 -8.30 -7.49 -2.71
C ASP A 195 -9.55 -8.34 -2.45
N ILE A 196 -9.40 -9.34 -1.60
CA ILE A 196 -10.46 -10.21 -1.10
C ILE A 196 -10.56 -9.98 0.40
N ILE A 197 -11.61 -9.30 0.82
CA ILE A 197 -11.86 -9.00 2.22
C ILE A 197 -12.89 -10.01 2.73
N ALA A 198 -12.57 -10.71 3.80
CA ALA A 198 -13.43 -11.74 4.37
C ALA A 198 -13.27 -11.82 5.89
N ASP A 199 -14.24 -12.41 6.56
CA ASP A 199 -14.05 -12.82 7.94
C ASP A 199 -12.92 -13.85 8.04
N VAL A 200 -12.13 -13.77 9.11
CA VAL A 200 -10.96 -14.66 9.33
C VAL A 200 -11.33 -16.13 9.24
N GLU A 201 -12.53 -16.52 9.69
CA GLU A 201 -13.01 -17.91 9.62
C GLU A 201 -13.16 -18.44 8.19
N SER A 202 -13.44 -17.57 7.20
CA SER A 202 -13.57 -17.94 5.79
C SER A 202 -12.25 -18.13 5.06
N GLY A 203 -11.19 -17.50 5.56
CA GLY A 203 -9.87 -17.49 4.92
C GLY A 203 -9.31 -18.85 4.54
N PRO A 204 -9.30 -19.86 5.42
CA PRO A 204 -8.75 -21.18 5.09
C PRO A 204 -9.45 -21.85 3.91
N LEU A 205 -10.75 -21.68 3.77
CA LEU A 205 -11.51 -22.22 2.63
C LEU A 205 -11.17 -21.47 1.34
N ILE A 206 -11.13 -20.14 1.40
CA ILE A 206 -10.78 -19.25 0.28
C ILE A 206 -9.38 -19.60 -0.24
N VAL A 207 -8.38 -19.60 0.64
CA VAL A 207 -6.98 -19.88 0.27
C VAL A 207 -6.85 -21.26 -0.36
N ARG A 208 -7.48 -22.32 0.22
CA ARG A 208 -7.39 -23.67 -0.35
C ARG A 208 -8.04 -23.79 -1.73
N ARG A 209 -9.15 -23.08 -1.98
CA ARG A 209 -9.80 -23.04 -3.30
C ARG A 209 -8.94 -22.31 -4.32
N LEU A 210 -8.46 -21.12 -3.96
CA LEU A 210 -7.59 -20.31 -4.82
C LEU A 210 -6.26 -21.03 -5.11
N PHE A 211 -5.68 -21.72 -4.13
CA PHE A 211 -4.44 -22.48 -4.32
C PHE A 211 -4.52 -23.52 -5.44
N LYS A 212 -5.67 -24.19 -5.58
CA LYS A 212 -5.89 -25.16 -6.68
C LYS A 212 -5.96 -24.45 -8.04
N ILE A 213 -6.61 -23.29 -8.12
CA ILE A 213 -6.74 -22.50 -9.34
C ILE A 213 -5.36 -21.93 -9.73
N LEU A 214 -4.61 -21.42 -8.75
CA LEU A 214 -3.25 -20.92 -8.96
C LEU A 214 -2.36 -22.00 -9.59
N GLY A 215 -2.38 -23.22 -9.07
CA GLY A 215 -1.61 -24.33 -9.62
C GLY A 215 -2.00 -24.70 -11.06
N ALA A 216 -3.29 -24.66 -11.39
CA ALA A 216 -3.77 -24.92 -12.75
C ALA A 216 -3.37 -23.81 -13.76
N LEU A 217 -3.17 -22.61 -13.29
CA LEU A 217 -2.78 -21.44 -14.10
C LEU A 217 -1.29 -21.10 -13.99
N ASP A 218 -0.48 -21.99 -13.43
CA ASP A 218 0.96 -21.80 -13.17
C ASP A 218 1.25 -20.47 -12.43
N CYS A 219 0.42 -20.17 -11.42
CA CYS A 219 0.56 -19.04 -10.50
C CYS A 219 0.97 -19.54 -9.12
N ARG A 220 1.38 -18.62 -8.22
CA ARG A 220 1.97 -19.00 -6.92
C ARG A 220 1.27 -18.30 -5.75
N LEU A 221 1.48 -18.89 -4.56
CA LEU A 221 1.44 -18.09 -3.33
C LEU A 221 2.70 -17.22 -3.28
N ALA A 222 2.58 -16.00 -2.80
CA ALA A 222 3.73 -15.12 -2.62
C ALA A 222 3.73 -14.46 -1.23
N GLY A 223 4.91 -14.24 -0.69
CA GLY A 223 5.08 -13.56 0.59
C GLY A 223 5.37 -12.07 0.44
N TRP A 224 5.52 -11.44 1.60
CA TRP A 224 5.74 -10.01 1.74
C TRP A 224 6.95 -9.50 0.95
N GLN A 225 8.07 -10.25 0.91
CA GLN A 225 9.28 -9.78 0.21
C GLN A 225 9.03 -9.61 -1.29
N ALA A 226 8.40 -10.58 -1.94
CA ALA A 226 8.07 -10.50 -3.36
C ALA A 226 7.07 -9.36 -3.65
N PHE A 227 6.08 -9.19 -2.77
CA PHE A 227 5.10 -8.11 -2.86
C PHE A 227 5.75 -6.73 -2.68
N ASP A 228 6.64 -6.57 -1.69
CA ASP A 228 7.34 -5.31 -1.42
C ASP A 228 8.28 -4.90 -2.57
N ILE A 229 8.96 -5.86 -3.20
CA ILE A 229 9.72 -5.62 -4.43
C ILE A 229 8.80 -5.15 -5.57
N ALA A 230 7.69 -5.84 -5.82
CA ALA A 230 6.79 -5.53 -6.93
C ALA A 230 6.11 -4.15 -6.77
N ARG A 231 5.64 -3.77 -5.55
CA ARG A 231 5.07 -2.44 -5.30
C ARG A 231 6.10 -1.33 -5.50
N PHE A 232 7.36 -1.59 -5.07
CA PHE A 232 8.45 -0.63 -5.22
C PHE A 232 8.76 -0.39 -6.71
N GLU A 233 8.91 -1.44 -7.49
CA GLU A 233 9.11 -1.37 -8.95
C GLU A 233 7.97 -0.66 -9.68
N ALA A 234 6.75 -0.74 -9.14
CA ALA A 234 5.59 0.02 -9.61
C ALA A 234 5.60 1.50 -9.19
N GLY A 235 6.63 1.96 -8.48
CA GLY A 235 6.72 3.34 -8.03
C GLY A 235 5.77 3.69 -6.89
N ILE A 236 5.31 2.69 -6.11
CA ILE A 236 4.35 2.87 -5.02
C ILE A 236 5.10 2.99 -3.69
N PRO A 237 5.19 4.18 -3.09
CA PRO A 237 5.84 4.38 -1.80
C PRO A 237 5.04 3.74 -0.66
N ARG A 238 5.70 3.44 0.46
CA ARG A 238 5.12 2.80 1.63
C ARG A 238 5.24 3.68 2.87
N PHE A 239 4.17 3.73 3.66
CA PHE A 239 4.20 4.39 4.97
C PHE A 239 5.20 3.71 5.93
N GLY A 240 5.90 4.52 6.70
CA GLY A 240 6.98 4.09 7.60
C GLY A 240 8.34 3.97 6.94
N SER A 241 8.39 3.73 5.63
CA SER A 241 9.62 3.69 4.82
C SER A 241 9.80 5.00 4.05
N ASP A 242 8.92 5.25 3.09
CA ASP A 242 9.03 6.34 2.12
C ASP A 242 8.15 7.54 2.50
N ILE A 243 7.10 7.30 3.25
CA ILE A 243 6.17 8.29 3.76
C ILE A 243 6.14 8.17 5.28
N ASP A 244 6.31 9.27 5.99
CA ASP A 244 6.27 9.31 7.44
C ASP A 244 5.76 10.68 7.96
N PRO A 245 5.60 10.87 9.28
CA PRO A 245 5.09 12.11 9.84
C PRO A 245 5.94 13.37 9.62
N SER A 246 7.13 13.27 9.06
CA SER A 246 7.95 14.44 8.69
C SER A 246 7.56 15.06 7.35
N VAL A 247 6.73 14.35 6.56
CA VAL A 247 6.41 14.71 5.17
C VAL A 247 5.03 15.36 5.06
N ILE A 248 4.92 16.39 4.24
CA ILE A 248 3.63 16.99 3.86
C ILE A 248 3.00 16.14 2.75
N ALA A 249 1.69 15.92 2.83
CA ALA A 249 0.99 15.00 1.93
C ALA A 249 1.16 15.31 0.44
N THR A 250 1.30 16.58 0.06
CA THR A 250 1.49 17.01 -1.33
C THR A 250 2.85 16.64 -1.91
N GLU A 251 3.87 16.43 -1.07
CA GLU A 251 5.24 16.13 -1.50
C GLU A 251 5.45 14.65 -1.89
N THR A 252 4.48 13.79 -1.59
CA THR A 252 4.60 12.32 -1.74
C THR A 252 4.42 11.81 -3.17
N GLY A 253 3.94 12.66 -4.09
CA GLY A 253 3.51 12.21 -5.43
C GLY A 253 2.19 11.43 -5.45
N LEU A 254 1.53 11.25 -4.30
CA LEU A 254 0.26 10.52 -4.17
C LEU A 254 -0.96 11.44 -3.97
N ALA A 255 -0.77 12.75 -3.98
CA ALA A 255 -1.82 13.73 -3.67
C ALA A 255 -3.07 13.53 -4.55
N GLU A 256 -2.91 13.34 -5.86
CA GLU A 256 -4.02 13.12 -6.79
C GLU A 256 -4.86 11.87 -6.48
N LYS A 257 -4.24 10.84 -5.88
CA LYS A 257 -4.94 9.60 -5.51
C LYS A 257 -5.55 9.66 -4.12
N ALA A 258 -4.91 10.39 -3.20
CA ALA A 258 -5.20 10.34 -1.78
C ALA A 258 -5.98 11.55 -1.25
N ILE A 259 -6.07 12.64 -2.00
CA ILE A 259 -6.69 13.90 -1.58
C ILE A 259 -7.80 14.24 -2.58
N SER A 260 -9.01 14.46 -2.07
CA SER A 260 -10.13 14.92 -2.91
C SER A 260 -9.86 16.33 -3.44
N SER A 261 -10.13 16.55 -4.72
CA SER A 261 -10.01 17.86 -5.37
C SER A 261 -11.16 18.83 -5.01
N THR A 262 -12.24 18.32 -4.42
CA THR A 262 -13.46 19.10 -4.13
C THR A 262 -13.74 19.30 -2.65
N LYS A 263 -13.13 18.48 -1.80
CA LYS A 263 -13.36 18.47 -0.36
C LYS A 263 -12.51 19.52 0.36
N THR A 264 -13.12 20.26 1.29
CA THR A 264 -12.48 21.40 1.98
C THR A 264 -12.55 21.34 3.51
N ASP A 265 -13.15 20.29 4.08
CA ASP A 265 -13.46 20.18 5.50
C ASP A 265 -12.76 19.02 6.22
N PHE A 266 -11.51 18.69 5.83
CA PHE A 266 -10.70 17.69 6.52
C PHE A 266 -9.56 18.33 7.33
N VAL A 267 -9.07 17.59 8.31
CA VAL A 267 -7.93 18.04 9.15
C VAL A 267 -6.70 18.31 8.29
N GLY A 268 -6.12 19.51 8.41
CA GLY A 268 -4.94 19.94 7.65
C GLY A 268 -5.23 20.57 6.29
N PHE A 269 -6.52 20.74 5.91
CA PHE A 269 -6.92 21.33 4.62
C PHE A 269 -6.25 22.68 4.33
N ASP A 270 -6.19 23.58 5.31
CA ASP A 270 -5.60 24.93 5.14
C ASP A 270 -4.12 24.88 4.70
N VAL A 271 -3.37 23.90 5.18
CA VAL A 271 -1.98 23.70 4.78
C VAL A 271 -1.93 23.08 3.40
N ILE A 272 -2.68 22.00 3.17
CA ILE A 272 -2.74 21.31 1.87
C ILE A 272 -3.16 22.26 0.76
N SER A 273 -4.17 23.09 0.98
CA SER A 273 -4.66 24.09 0.02
C SER A 273 -3.57 25.08 -0.40
N ARG A 274 -2.77 25.56 0.57
CA ARG A 274 -1.63 26.45 0.29
C ARG A 274 -0.49 25.74 -0.45
N HIS A 275 -0.24 24.47 -0.15
CA HIS A 275 0.78 23.64 -0.76
C HIS A 275 0.35 22.95 -2.06
N SER A 276 -0.90 23.13 -2.51
CA SER A 276 -1.39 22.56 -3.78
C SER A 276 -0.75 23.24 -5.03
N ASN A 277 -0.15 24.40 -4.86
CA ASN A 277 0.66 25.02 -5.92
C ASN A 277 2.06 24.35 -5.93
N PRO A 278 2.51 23.79 -7.06
CA PRO A 278 3.85 23.19 -7.17
C PRO A 278 4.99 24.10 -6.71
N ASN A 279 4.85 25.41 -6.90
CA ASN A 279 5.87 26.38 -6.48
C ASN A 279 5.99 26.56 -4.95
N SER A 280 5.00 26.11 -4.18
CA SER A 280 5.00 26.18 -2.71
C SER A 280 5.51 24.92 -2.03
N MET A 281 5.69 23.82 -2.76
CA MET A 281 6.31 22.60 -2.23
C MET A 281 7.82 22.80 -2.10
N ASN A 282 8.40 22.26 -1.03
CA ASN A 282 9.84 22.35 -0.76
C ASN A 282 10.62 21.19 -1.34
N SER A 283 10.01 20.01 -1.37
CA SER A 283 10.61 18.77 -1.85
C SER A 283 9.60 17.88 -2.59
N TYR A 284 10.11 16.88 -3.30
CA TYR A 284 9.31 15.92 -4.05
C TYR A 284 9.88 14.53 -3.87
N LEU A 285 9.03 13.56 -3.64
CA LEU A 285 9.40 12.15 -3.75
C LEU A 285 9.71 11.82 -5.23
N ARG A 286 10.87 11.22 -5.47
CA ARG A 286 11.34 10.83 -6.80
C ARG A 286 11.85 9.41 -6.81
N GLY A 287 11.78 8.79 -7.98
CA GLY A 287 12.55 7.60 -8.29
C GLY A 287 14.00 7.98 -8.61
N LEU A 288 14.90 7.11 -8.22
CA LEU A 288 16.33 7.21 -8.51
C LEU A 288 16.80 5.90 -9.12
N ARG A 289 17.53 5.99 -10.23
CA ARG A 289 18.34 4.90 -10.75
C ARG A 289 19.75 5.07 -10.21
N LEU A 290 20.23 4.05 -9.50
CA LEU A 290 21.59 4.01 -8.99
C LEU A 290 22.49 3.29 -10.00
N PHE A 291 23.75 3.66 -10.07
CA PHE A 291 24.67 3.01 -11.02
C PHE A 291 25.13 1.65 -10.48
N ASN A 292 25.36 0.69 -11.39
CA ASN A 292 25.47 -0.74 -11.06
C ASN A 292 26.78 -1.18 -10.37
N ASP A 293 27.71 -0.29 -10.13
CA ASP A 293 28.94 -0.53 -9.36
C ASP A 293 28.73 -0.54 -7.84
N ILE A 294 27.50 -0.23 -7.38
CA ILE A 294 27.13 -0.23 -5.96
C ILE A 294 27.02 -1.68 -5.46
N GLN A 295 27.94 -2.07 -4.58
CA GLN A 295 27.90 -3.38 -3.91
C GLN A 295 26.98 -3.42 -2.68
N VAL A 296 26.77 -2.27 -2.05
CA VAL A 296 25.89 -2.10 -0.88
C VAL A 296 24.85 -1.05 -1.21
N LEU A 297 23.57 -1.42 -1.09
CA LEU A 297 22.47 -0.49 -1.34
C LEU A 297 22.44 0.61 -0.28
N PRO A 298 22.10 1.86 -0.67
CA PRO A 298 21.95 2.96 0.27
C PRO A 298 20.83 2.73 1.26
N GLN A 299 20.94 3.35 2.42
CA GLN A 299 19.98 3.26 3.50
C GLN A 299 19.17 4.54 3.63
N LYS A 300 18.05 4.48 4.35
CA LYS A 300 17.25 5.65 4.69
C LYS A 300 18.09 6.70 5.39
N GLY A 301 18.09 7.92 4.86
CA GLY A 301 18.84 9.05 5.37
C GLY A 301 20.19 9.29 4.67
N ASP A 302 20.65 8.41 3.79
CA ASP A 302 21.82 8.68 2.96
C ASP A 302 21.54 9.92 2.08
N LEU A 303 22.54 10.78 1.94
CA LEU A 303 22.37 12.10 1.38
C LEU A 303 22.45 12.11 -0.16
N LEU A 304 21.70 13.01 -0.74
CA LEU A 304 21.79 13.36 -2.16
C LEU A 304 22.34 14.77 -2.27
N GLU A 305 23.42 14.94 -3.03
CA GLU A 305 24.12 16.19 -3.17
C GLU A 305 24.22 16.63 -4.64
N TYR A 306 24.27 17.93 -4.85
CA TYR A 306 24.58 18.57 -6.12
C TYR A 306 25.56 19.72 -5.88
N ASP A 307 26.74 19.68 -6.52
CA ASP A 307 27.81 20.63 -6.32
C ASP A 307 28.13 20.87 -4.83
N ASP A 308 28.34 19.78 -4.07
CA ASP A 308 28.61 19.74 -2.63
C ASP A 308 27.51 20.32 -1.73
N GLN A 309 26.33 20.64 -2.29
CA GLN A 309 25.16 21.02 -1.53
C GLN A 309 24.24 19.85 -1.32
N VAL A 310 23.81 19.60 -0.07
CA VAL A 310 22.76 18.61 0.24
C VAL A 310 21.42 19.11 -0.33
N VAL A 311 20.87 18.32 -1.27
CA VAL A 311 19.63 18.65 -1.99
C VAL A 311 18.53 17.63 -1.75
N GLY A 312 18.82 16.53 -1.02
CA GLY A 312 17.84 15.51 -0.74
C GLY A 312 18.39 14.35 0.09
N TYR A 313 17.58 13.32 0.25
CA TYR A 313 17.95 12.10 0.98
C TYR A 313 17.20 10.87 0.47
N ILE A 314 17.78 9.70 0.65
CA ILE A 314 17.20 8.39 0.32
C ILE A 314 16.17 7.99 1.38
N THR A 315 15.04 7.44 0.97
CA THR A 315 14.04 6.84 1.86
C THR A 315 14.09 5.32 1.87
N SER A 316 14.27 4.71 0.70
CA SER A 316 14.43 3.27 0.55
C SER A 316 15.13 2.92 -0.77
N SER A 317 15.67 1.71 -0.85
CA SER A 317 16.34 1.21 -2.04
C SER A 317 16.19 -0.30 -2.19
N LEU A 318 16.30 -0.79 -3.43
CA LEU A 318 16.37 -2.23 -3.73
C LEU A 318 17.11 -2.51 -5.04
N ALA A 319 17.63 -3.75 -5.16
CA ALA A 319 18.05 -4.30 -6.44
C ALA A 319 16.82 -4.90 -7.14
N SER A 320 16.40 -4.29 -8.25
CA SER A 320 15.20 -4.72 -8.98
C SER A 320 15.47 -5.92 -9.87
N PRO A 321 14.78 -7.05 -9.66
CA PRO A 321 14.85 -8.17 -10.59
C PRO A 321 14.27 -7.84 -11.97
N LYS A 322 13.18 -7.06 -12.02
CA LYS A 322 12.46 -6.70 -13.24
C LYS A 322 13.27 -5.79 -14.16
N PHE A 323 13.98 -4.82 -13.58
CA PHE A 323 14.71 -3.81 -14.33
C PHE A 323 16.22 -4.11 -14.43
N HIS A 324 16.72 -5.13 -13.69
CA HIS A 324 18.15 -5.44 -13.56
C HIS A 324 18.97 -4.20 -13.19
N ALA A 325 18.47 -3.42 -12.24
CA ALA A 325 19.05 -2.16 -11.81
C ALA A 325 18.85 -1.92 -10.31
N ASN A 326 19.76 -1.19 -9.70
CA ASN A 326 19.59 -0.68 -8.36
C ASN A 326 18.71 0.58 -8.41
N LEU A 327 17.62 0.57 -7.65
CA LEU A 327 16.63 1.63 -7.60
C LEU A 327 16.50 2.18 -6.19
N ALA A 328 16.12 3.45 -6.07
CA ALA A 328 15.80 4.05 -4.78
C ALA A 328 14.60 5.02 -4.89
N PHE A 329 13.96 5.28 -3.75
CA PHE A 329 13.13 6.47 -3.55
C PHE A 329 13.92 7.48 -2.74
N GLY A 330 13.66 8.78 -2.99
CA GLY A 330 14.24 9.86 -2.21
C GLY A 330 13.44 11.15 -2.33
N TYR A 331 13.51 11.99 -1.30
CA TYR A 331 13.00 13.36 -1.37
C TYR A 331 14.09 14.27 -1.89
N ILE A 332 13.72 15.08 -2.88
CA ILE A 332 14.65 16.00 -3.55
C ILE A 332 14.04 17.40 -3.55
N SER A 333 14.84 18.38 -3.17
CA SER A 333 14.49 19.80 -3.14
C SER A 333 13.98 20.28 -4.52
N LYS A 334 12.99 21.14 -4.53
CA LYS A 334 12.28 21.59 -5.74
C LYS A 334 13.19 22.09 -6.86
N ASP A 335 14.27 22.77 -6.50
CA ASP A 335 15.16 23.41 -7.49
C ASP A 335 16.07 22.38 -8.20
N PHE A 336 16.17 21.15 -7.68
CA PHE A 336 17.06 20.09 -8.18
C PHE A 336 16.30 18.86 -8.69
N ASN A 337 14.96 18.80 -8.60
CA ASN A 337 14.17 17.61 -8.87
C ASN A 337 13.85 17.32 -10.34
N LYS A 338 14.60 17.91 -11.28
CA LYS A 338 14.37 17.71 -12.72
C LYS A 338 14.73 16.27 -13.12
N ILE A 339 13.82 15.60 -13.82
CA ILE A 339 14.06 14.27 -14.39
C ILE A 339 15.28 14.29 -15.30
N GLY A 340 16.14 13.27 -15.17
CA GLY A 340 17.40 13.14 -15.89
C GLY A 340 18.60 13.76 -15.16
N ASN A 341 18.41 14.63 -14.16
CA ASN A 341 19.51 15.14 -13.37
C ASN A 341 20.26 14.02 -12.66
N ILE A 342 21.57 14.15 -12.58
CA ILE A 342 22.45 13.23 -11.84
C ILE A 342 22.89 13.94 -10.57
N LEU A 343 22.64 13.30 -9.44
CA LEU A 343 23.06 13.73 -8.11
C LEU A 343 24.18 12.82 -7.62
N THR A 344 24.95 13.30 -6.65
CA THR A 344 25.90 12.44 -5.92
C THR A 344 25.19 11.86 -4.71
N LEU A 345 25.02 10.53 -4.70
CA LEU A 345 24.61 9.79 -3.52
C LEU A 345 25.82 9.64 -2.59
N ARG A 346 25.68 10.13 -1.36
CA ARG A 346 26.69 9.99 -0.32
C ARG A 346 26.15 9.10 0.80
N SER A 347 26.74 7.92 0.93
CA SER A 347 26.56 6.98 2.03
C SER A 347 27.79 6.97 2.94
N MET A 348 27.69 6.37 4.13
CA MET A 348 28.83 6.27 5.05
C MET A 348 30.08 5.63 4.44
N ASN A 349 29.90 4.69 3.49
CA ASN A 349 30.98 3.84 2.98
C ASN A 349 31.29 4.03 1.50
N PHE A 350 30.49 4.79 0.77
CA PHE A 350 30.66 5.00 -0.68
C PHE A 350 29.97 6.26 -1.18
N GLU A 351 30.43 6.71 -2.33
CA GLU A 351 29.77 7.71 -3.15
C GLU A 351 29.44 7.11 -4.52
N SER A 352 28.30 7.47 -5.10
CA SER A 352 27.89 6.98 -6.41
C SER A 352 26.95 7.97 -7.09
N PRO A 353 26.95 8.05 -8.42
CA PRO A 353 25.94 8.82 -9.13
C PRO A 353 24.55 8.19 -8.95
N ALA A 354 23.54 9.05 -8.83
CA ALA A 354 22.12 8.69 -8.76
C ALA A 354 21.32 9.56 -9.73
N GLN A 355 20.70 8.95 -10.73
CA GLN A 355 19.90 9.66 -11.71
C GLN A 355 18.44 9.77 -11.26
N ILE A 356 17.87 10.97 -11.29
CA ILE A 356 16.44 11.19 -11.05
C ILE A 356 15.65 10.63 -12.24
N VAL A 357 14.67 9.77 -11.96
CA VAL A 357 13.81 9.15 -12.94
C VAL A 357 12.34 9.34 -12.61
N GLU A 358 11.47 9.21 -13.61
CA GLU A 358 10.02 9.25 -13.40
C GLU A 358 9.51 8.01 -12.64
N LEU A 359 8.38 8.19 -11.96
CA LEU A 359 7.59 7.11 -11.38
C LEU A 359 6.27 6.97 -12.14
N PRO A 360 5.80 5.74 -12.38
CA PRO A 360 6.41 4.45 -12.05
C PRO A 360 7.72 4.19 -12.83
N PHE A 361 8.60 3.38 -12.24
CA PHE A 361 9.86 3.00 -12.91
C PHE A 361 9.59 2.33 -14.26
N SER A 362 10.41 2.67 -15.26
CA SER A 362 10.33 2.11 -16.61
C SER A 362 11.68 1.58 -17.09
N LYS A 363 11.68 0.69 -18.10
CA LYS A 363 12.92 0.13 -18.64
C LYS A 363 13.84 1.19 -19.26
N ASN A 364 13.28 2.27 -19.74
CA ASN A 364 14.05 3.32 -20.43
C ASN A 364 14.65 4.35 -19.47
N PHE A 365 14.25 4.36 -18.19
CA PHE A 365 14.72 5.29 -17.14
C PHE A 365 14.81 6.75 -17.62
N VAL A 366 13.82 7.18 -18.37
CA VAL A 366 13.70 8.55 -18.88
C VAL A 366 12.90 9.39 -17.90
#